data_cbee55ec2d2463da8c6ade4e03640bc0
#
_entry.id   cbee55ec2d2463da8c6ade4e03640bc0
#
_cell.length_a   1.000
_cell.length_b   1.000
_cell.length_c   1.000
_cell.angle_alpha   90.00
_cell.angle_beta   90.00
_cell.angle_gamma   90.00
#
_symmetry.space_group_name_H-M   'P 1'
#
loop_
_entity.id
_entity.type
_entity.pdbx_description
1 polymer ?
#
loop_
_entity_poly.entity_id
_entity_poly.type
_entity_poly.pdbx_seq_one_letter_code
_entity_poly.pdbx_strand_id
1 'polypeptide(L)'
;HARRQGFHIVRRDPTEAERRLHPAILKMTWEDGYPASRSDMSSPASRAVLQATELATGGRVIVVPTSGGSLPLYHFTEVHGAPLVTVPIVNHDNNQHAANENLRLQNLFDGIQVYAAIIAHLGRLWGVTP
;
A
#
# COMPACT_ATOMS: atom_id res chain seq x y z
N HIS A 1 -3.30 2.21 -25.61
CA HIS A 1 -3.95 0.88 -25.65
C HIS A 1 -5.38 0.99 -26.18
N ALA A 2 -6.28 1.74 -25.55
CA ALA A 2 -7.70 1.83 -25.92
C ALA A 2 -7.95 2.20 -27.41
N ARG A 3 -7.19 3.17 -27.94
CA ARG A 3 -7.29 3.51 -29.39
C ARG A 3 -6.94 2.33 -30.30
N ARG A 4 -5.95 1.52 -29.92
CA ARG A 4 -5.59 0.31 -30.70
C ARG A 4 -6.66 -0.78 -30.63
N GLN A 5 -7.55 -0.72 -29.64
CA GLN A 5 -8.73 -1.57 -29.50
C GLN A 5 -9.98 -1.01 -30.17
N GLY A 6 -9.86 0.06 -30.96
CA GLY A 6 -10.95 0.66 -31.73
C GLY A 6 -11.83 1.66 -30.97
N PHE A 7 -11.47 2.04 -29.74
CA PHE A 7 -12.24 3.04 -29.01
C PHE A 7 -11.96 4.45 -29.50
N HIS A 8 -13.04 5.22 -29.73
CA HIS A 8 -12.96 6.67 -29.83
C HIS A 8 -12.87 7.26 -28.42
N ILE A 9 -11.79 8.01 -28.14
CA ILE A 9 -11.54 8.53 -26.79
C ILE A 9 -11.99 9.98 -26.71
N VAL A 10 -12.85 10.28 -25.74
CA VAL A 10 -13.31 11.62 -25.40
C VAL A 10 -12.91 11.98 -23.97
N ARG A 11 -12.75 13.29 -23.67
CA ARG A 11 -12.43 13.79 -22.32
C ARG A 11 -13.64 14.42 -21.61
N ARG A 12 -14.76 14.51 -22.31
CA ARG A 12 -16.06 15.01 -21.83
C ARG A 12 -17.14 13.98 -22.16
N ASP A 13 -18.36 14.25 -21.76
CA ASP A 13 -19.47 13.42 -22.21
C ASP A 13 -19.59 13.47 -23.74
N PRO A 14 -19.72 12.31 -24.39
CA PRO A 14 -19.83 12.26 -25.84
C PRO A 14 -21.13 12.92 -26.32
N THR A 15 -21.00 13.68 -27.38
CA THR A 15 -22.14 14.27 -28.04
C THR A 15 -22.99 13.23 -28.76
N GLU A 16 -24.21 13.57 -29.08
CA GLU A 16 -25.12 12.72 -29.87
C GLU A 16 -24.50 12.32 -31.22
N ALA A 17 -23.84 13.26 -31.88
CA ALA A 17 -23.15 13.01 -33.15
C ALA A 17 -22.00 11.99 -32.98
N GLU A 18 -21.19 12.12 -31.94
CA GLU A 18 -20.11 11.17 -31.66
C GLU A 18 -20.67 9.78 -31.35
N ARG A 19 -21.78 9.68 -30.58
CA ARG A 19 -22.45 8.40 -30.30
C ARG A 19 -22.96 7.69 -31.54
N ARG A 20 -23.43 8.47 -32.55
CA ARG A 20 -23.89 7.90 -33.82
C ARG A 20 -22.75 7.53 -34.76
N LEU A 21 -21.62 8.22 -34.67
CA LEU A 21 -20.48 8.04 -35.56
C LEU A 21 -19.56 6.89 -35.12
N HIS A 22 -19.43 6.69 -33.81
CA HIS A 22 -18.47 5.76 -33.25
C HIS A 22 -19.18 4.61 -32.49
N PRO A 23 -18.97 3.34 -32.91
CA PRO A 23 -19.60 2.18 -32.26
C PRO A 23 -19.07 1.90 -30.86
N ALA A 24 -17.87 2.38 -30.54
CA ALA A 24 -17.24 2.22 -29.25
C ALA A 24 -16.59 3.54 -28.79
N ILE A 25 -17.10 4.12 -27.72
CA ILE A 25 -16.60 5.36 -27.14
C ILE A 25 -16.13 5.11 -25.72
N LEU A 26 -14.95 5.62 -25.39
CA LEU A 26 -14.40 5.61 -24.04
C LEU A 26 -14.21 7.06 -23.57
N LYS A 27 -14.97 7.45 -22.53
CA LYS A 27 -14.69 8.69 -21.80
C LYS A 27 -13.53 8.42 -20.86
N MET A 28 -12.46 9.19 -21.01
CA MET A 28 -11.28 9.08 -20.16
C MET A 28 -11.00 10.43 -19.51
N THR A 29 -11.16 10.48 -18.20
CA THR A 29 -10.70 11.58 -17.37
C THR A 29 -9.36 11.19 -16.78
N TRP A 30 -8.48 12.15 -16.63
CA TRP A 30 -7.17 11.96 -16.03
C TRP A 30 -7.02 12.94 -14.87
N GLU A 31 -6.71 12.42 -13.73
CA GLU A 31 -6.39 13.20 -12.55
C GLU A 31 -4.96 12.86 -12.16
N ASP A 32 -4.24 13.86 -11.67
CA ASP A 32 -2.91 13.64 -11.16
C ASP A 32 -3.00 12.78 -9.88
N GLY A 33 -2.26 11.70 -9.88
CA GLY A 33 -2.09 10.87 -8.71
C GLY A 33 -0.98 11.42 -7.80
N TYR A 34 -0.59 10.62 -6.84
CA TYR A 34 0.57 10.88 -6.01
C TYR A 34 1.71 9.90 -6.34
N PRO A 35 2.98 10.29 -6.09
CA PRO A 35 4.11 9.43 -6.37
C PRO A 35 4.08 8.14 -5.55
N ALA A 36 4.61 7.06 -6.13
CA ALA A 36 4.82 5.82 -5.40
C ALA A 36 5.88 6.03 -4.30
N SER A 37 5.65 5.42 -3.14
CA SER A 37 6.64 5.38 -2.07
C SER A 37 7.43 4.08 -2.12
N ARG A 38 8.73 4.16 -1.88
CA ARG A 38 9.61 3.01 -1.81
C ARG A 38 10.66 3.21 -0.73
N SER A 39 10.75 2.25 0.20
CA SER A 39 11.82 2.20 1.19
C SER A 39 12.85 1.14 0.83
N ASP A 40 14.10 1.39 1.19
CA ASP A 40 15.15 0.40 1.04
C ASP A 40 14.95 -0.71 2.09
N MET A 41 14.76 -1.93 1.62
CA MET A 41 14.56 -3.12 2.47
C MET A 41 15.81 -3.43 3.32
N SER A 42 16.99 -3.01 2.89
CA SER A 42 18.26 -3.19 3.60
C SER A 42 18.59 -2.06 4.58
N SER A 43 17.75 -1.02 4.65
CA SER A 43 17.96 0.10 5.56
C SER A 43 17.95 -0.35 7.03
N PRO A 44 18.64 0.37 7.93
CA PRO A 44 18.59 0.08 9.36
C PRO A 44 17.15 0.04 9.92
N ALA A 45 16.30 0.96 9.48
CA ALA A 45 14.90 1.02 9.90
C ALA A 45 14.13 -0.22 9.47
N SER A 46 14.25 -0.64 8.20
CA SER A 46 13.57 -1.83 7.68
C SER A 46 14.01 -3.09 8.42
N ARG A 47 15.31 -3.23 8.68
CA ARG A 47 15.84 -4.35 9.46
C ARG A 47 15.35 -4.35 10.92
N ALA A 48 15.30 -3.17 11.55
CA ALA A 48 14.82 -3.04 12.92
C ALA A 48 13.34 -3.45 13.05
N VAL A 49 12.49 -2.99 12.13
CA VAL A 49 11.07 -3.38 12.09
C VAL A 49 10.93 -4.88 11.85
N LEU A 50 11.69 -5.44 10.90
CA LEU A 50 11.69 -6.90 10.65
C LEU A 50 12.05 -7.69 11.90
N GLN A 51 13.15 -7.34 12.56
CA GLN A 51 13.60 -8.02 13.79
C GLN A 51 12.58 -7.90 14.92
N ALA A 52 11.99 -6.73 15.13
CA ALA A 52 10.95 -6.54 16.13
C ALA A 52 9.71 -7.39 15.86
N THR A 53 9.33 -7.52 14.59
CA THR A 53 8.22 -8.36 14.16
C THR A 53 8.52 -9.84 14.37
N GLU A 54 9.72 -10.29 14.02
CA GLU A 54 10.16 -11.69 14.26
C GLU A 54 10.22 -12.04 15.74
N LEU A 55 10.63 -11.10 16.60
CA LEU A 55 10.58 -11.28 18.06
C LEU A 55 9.14 -11.50 18.56
N ALA A 56 8.19 -10.73 18.04
CA ALA A 56 6.79 -10.85 18.44
C ALA A 56 6.13 -12.13 17.96
N THR A 57 6.46 -12.56 16.74
CA THR A 57 5.85 -13.75 16.11
C THR A 57 6.54 -15.06 16.50
N GLY A 58 7.70 -14.98 17.13
CA GLY A 58 8.51 -16.16 17.49
C GLY A 58 9.16 -16.87 16.30
N GLY A 59 9.23 -16.23 15.13
CA GLY A 59 9.79 -16.85 13.94
C GLY A 59 9.95 -15.89 12.77
N ARG A 60 10.45 -16.43 11.67
CA ARG A 60 10.64 -15.65 10.42
C ARG A 60 9.31 -15.20 9.85
N VAL A 61 9.27 -13.95 9.41
CA VAL A 61 8.12 -13.36 8.72
C VAL A 61 8.37 -13.27 7.20
N ILE A 62 7.29 -13.23 6.43
CA ILE A 62 7.36 -13.06 4.97
C ILE A 62 7.60 -11.58 4.68
N VAL A 63 8.66 -11.31 3.93
CA VAL A 63 8.98 -9.95 3.47
C VAL A 63 8.58 -9.81 2.01
N VAL A 64 7.68 -8.85 1.74
CA VAL A 64 7.16 -8.59 0.41
C VAL A 64 7.72 -7.26 -0.09
N PRO A 65 8.51 -7.25 -1.17
CA PRO A 65 9.16 -6.02 -1.65
C PRO A 65 8.22 -5.04 -2.35
N THR A 66 7.03 -5.49 -2.75
CA THR A 66 6.09 -4.67 -3.51
C THR A 66 4.65 -4.99 -3.10
N SER A 67 3.87 -3.96 -2.86
CA SER A 67 2.42 -4.07 -2.64
C SER A 67 1.67 -3.51 -3.85
N GLY A 68 0.53 -4.11 -4.17
CA GLY A 68 -0.34 -3.65 -5.26
C GLY A 68 -1.22 -2.45 -4.92
N GLY A 69 -1.31 -2.09 -3.64
CA GLY A 69 -2.01 -0.90 -3.17
C GLY A 69 -1.09 0.30 -3.05
N SER A 70 -1.66 1.49 -3.00
CA SER A 70 -0.92 2.72 -2.73
C SER A 70 -1.67 3.62 -1.75
N LEU A 71 -0.89 4.38 -1.00
CA LEU A 71 -1.33 5.40 -0.06
C LEU A 71 -0.47 6.65 -0.29
N PRO A 72 -0.89 7.85 0.12
CA PRO A 72 -0.10 9.07 -0.04
C PRO A 72 1.09 9.11 0.93
N LEU A 73 1.84 8.02 1.00
CA LEU A 73 2.96 7.82 1.92
C LEU A 73 4.18 8.67 1.55
N TYR A 74 4.28 9.11 0.31
CA TYR A 74 5.36 9.97 -0.15
C TYR A 74 5.50 11.27 0.67
N HIS A 75 4.41 11.76 1.26
CA HIS A 75 4.47 12.92 2.15
C HIS A 75 5.40 12.71 3.35
N PHE A 76 5.43 11.50 3.89
CA PHE A 76 6.30 11.20 5.03
C PHE A 76 7.77 11.12 4.61
N THR A 77 8.05 10.59 3.43
CA THR A 77 9.41 10.51 2.92
C THR A 77 9.94 11.86 2.43
N GLU A 78 9.13 12.62 1.68
CA GLU A 78 9.54 13.91 1.12
C GLU A 78 9.61 15.03 2.18
N VAL A 79 8.66 15.06 3.11
CA VAL A 79 8.58 16.14 4.12
C VAL A 79 9.44 15.83 5.34
N HIS A 80 9.47 14.59 5.79
CA HIS A 80 10.12 14.20 7.03
C HIS A 80 11.39 13.35 6.83
N GLY A 81 11.67 12.91 5.61
CA GLY A 81 12.77 11.97 5.36
C GLY A 81 12.59 10.63 6.08
N ALA A 82 11.37 10.31 6.51
CA ALA A 82 11.10 9.13 7.33
C ALA A 82 11.00 7.87 6.45
N PRO A 83 11.73 6.80 6.78
CA PRO A 83 11.55 5.52 6.10
C PRO A 83 10.18 4.93 6.46
N LEU A 84 9.58 4.22 5.50
CA LEU A 84 8.26 3.62 5.64
C LEU A 84 8.36 2.10 5.54
N VAL A 85 7.77 1.42 6.49
CA VAL A 85 7.64 -0.03 6.49
C VAL A 85 6.19 -0.38 6.83
N THR A 86 5.54 -1.10 5.93
CA THR A 86 4.17 -1.55 6.16
C THR A 86 4.18 -2.90 6.87
N VAL A 87 3.48 -2.99 7.99
CA VAL A 87 3.32 -4.22 8.77
C VAL A 87 1.82 -4.54 8.84
N PRO A 88 1.27 -5.32 7.89
CA PRO A 88 -0.14 -5.66 7.87
C PRO A 88 -0.47 -6.67 8.98
N ILE A 89 -1.67 -6.55 9.54
CA ILE A 89 -2.18 -7.45 10.58
C ILE A 89 -3.45 -8.20 10.17
N VAL A 90 -4.02 -7.84 9.03
CA VAL A 90 -5.28 -8.41 8.56
C VAL A 90 -5.09 -9.80 7.95
N ASN A 91 -6.15 -10.61 7.97
CA ASN A 91 -6.18 -11.88 7.25
C ASN A 91 -6.18 -11.64 5.72
N HIS A 92 -5.60 -12.59 4.98
CA HIS A 92 -5.45 -12.52 3.52
C HIS A 92 -6.80 -12.50 2.77
N ASP A 93 -7.83 -13.05 3.38
CA ASP A 93 -9.19 -13.18 2.86
C ASP A 93 -10.18 -12.18 3.48
N ASN A 94 -9.67 -11.01 3.86
CA ASN A 94 -10.44 -9.99 4.56
C ASN A 94 -11.44 -9.22 3.68
N ASN A 95 -11.52 -9.49 2.39
CA ASN A 95 -12.35 -8.77 1.41
C ASN A 95 -12.11 -7.26 1.39
N GLN A 96 -10.87 -6.82 1.56
CA GLN A 96 -10.52 -5.40 1.59
C GLN A 96 -11.11 -4.64 0.39
N HIS A 97 -11.77 -3.51 0.66
CA HIS A 97 -12.47 -2.67 -0.31
C HIS A 97 -13.70 -3.35 -0.97
N ALA A 98 -14.26 -4.38 -0.36
CA ALA A 98 -15.42 -5.09 -0.86
C ALA A 98 -16.49 -5.31 0.23
N ALA A 99 -17.64 -5.83 -0.17
CA ALA A 99 -18.68 -6.20 0.78
C ALA A 99 -18.17 -7.28 1.74
N ASN A 100 -18.62 -7.21 3.00
CA ASN A 100 -18.19 -8.10 4.08
C ASN A 100 -16.70 -8.04 4.40
N GLU A 101 -16.08 -6.88 4.24
CA GLU A 101 -14.73 -6.66 4.76
C GLU A 101 -14.66 -7.02 6.23
N ASN A 102 -13.64 -7.79 6.60
CA ASN A 102 -13.56 -8.39 7.93
C ASN A 102 -12.14 -8.48 8.46
N LEU A 103 -12.03 -8.64 9.76
CA LEU A 103 -10.79 -8.91 10.47
C LEU A 103 -11.01 -10.05 11.46
N ARG A 104 -10.18 -11.09 11.39
CA ARG A 104 -10.18 -12.14 12.41
C ARG A 104 -9.70 -11.58 13.74
N LEU A 105 -10.42 -11.86 14.83
CA LEU A 105 -10.06 -11.37 16.17
C LEU A 105 -8.66 -11.83 16.59
N GLN A 106 -8.25 -13.03 16.21
CA GLN A 106 -6.89 -13.50 16.49
C GLN A 106 -5.85 -12.61 15.81
N ASN A 107 -6.06 -12.25 14.53
CA ASN A 107 -5.17 -11.34 13.81
C ASN A 107 -5.08 -9.96 14.49
N LEU A 108 -6.19 -9.48 15.07
CA LEU A 108 -6.18 -8.24 15.84
C LEU A 108 -5.27 -8.35 17.07
N PHE A 109 -5.43 -9.41 17.84
CA PHE A 109 -4.62 -9.61 19.06
C PHE A 109 -3.14 -9.84 18.73
N ASP A 110 -2.83 -10.64 17.72
CA ASP A 110 -1.48 -10.85 17.23
C ASP A 110 -0.86 -9.52 16.73
N GLY A 111 -1.66 -8.72 16.02
CA GLY A 111 -1.27 -7.40 15.56
C GLY A 111 -0.93 -6.45 16.70
N ILE A 112 -1.70 -6.46 17.79
CA ILE A 112 -1.41 -5.66 19.00
C ILE A 112 -0.05 -6.07 19.58
N GLN A 113 0.25 -7.37 19.66
CA GLN A 113 1.54 -7.85 20.15
C GLN A 113 2.69 -7.42 19.25
N VAL A 114 2.52 -7.54 17.93
CA VAL A 114 3.53 -7.10 16.94
C VAL A 114 3.82 -5.60 17.08
N TYR A 115 2.80 -4.77 17.12
CA TYR A 115 3.00 -3.33 17.25
C TYR A 115 3.57 -2.93 18.62
N ALA A 116 3.18 -3.61 19.70
CA ALA A 116 3.78 -3.42 21.01
C ALA A 116 5.28 -3.74 21.00
N ALA A 117 5.67 -4.83 20.36
CA ALA A 117 7.07 -5.21 20.21
C ALA A 117 7.86 -4.19 19.35
N ILE A 118 7.27 -3.72 18.24
CA ILE A 118 7.89 -2.67 17.42
C ILE A 118 8.14 -1.42 18.28
N ILE A 119 7.13 -0.92 18.98
CA ILE A 119 7.26 0.28 19.82
C ILE A 119 8.32 0.08 20.91
N ALA A 120 8.33 -1.08 21.56
CA ALA A 120 9.24 -1.37 22.67
C ALA A 120 10.70 -1.56 22.22
N HIS A 121 10.94 -2.07 21.03
CA HIS A 121 12.27 -2.50 20.61
C HIS A 121 12.89 -1.68 19.48
N LEU A 122 12.09 -0.90 18.75
CA LEU A 122 12.53 -0.20 17.53
C LEU A 122 13.76 0.67 17.78
N GLY A 123 13.76 1.51 18.82
CA GLY A 123 14.87 2.41 19.14
C GLY A 123 16.19 1.66 19.33
N ARG A 124 16.18 0.59 20.13
CA ARG A 124 17.35 -0.26 20.36
C ARG A 124 17.82 -0.97 19.10
N LEU A 125 16.88 -1.53 18.32
CA LEU A 125 17.18 -2.30 17.10
C LEU A 125 17.65 -1.40 15.96
N TRP A 126 17.19 -0.17 15.92
CA TRP A 126 17.60 0.80 14.91
C TRP A 126 18.95 1.45 15.22
N GLY A 127 19.50 1.21 16.42
CA GLY A 127 20.77 1.79 16.86
C GLY A 127 20.66 3.25 17.31
N VAL A 128 19.46 3.71 17.60
CA VAL A 128 19.22 4.99 18.28
C VAL A 128 19.45 4.74 19.77
N THR A 129 20.62 5.11 20.27
CA THR A 129 20.87 5.16 21.72
C THR A 129 20.03 6.30 22.30
N PRO A 130 19.31 6.08 23.41
CA PRO A 130 18.53 7.14 24.05
C PRO A 130 19.41 8.28 24.58
#